data_6324c60e72160354697a0db7c634b13e
#
_entry.id   6324c60e72160354697a0db7c634b13e
#
_cell.length_a   1.000
_cell.length_b   1.000
_cell.length_c   1.000
_cell.angle_alpha   90.00
_cell.angle_beta   90.00
_cell.angle_gamma   90.00
#
_symmetry.space_group_name_H-M   'P 1'
#
loop_
_entity.id
_entity.type
_entity.pdbx_description
1 polymer ?
#
loop_
_entity_poly.entity_id
_entity_poly.type
_entity_poly.pdbx_seq_one_letter_code
_entity_poly.pdbx_strand_id
1 'polypeptide(L)'
;MAYFFKPNESPKLISGMVDATQQIIFPQDPSGNGAVTIYRSVNATKGVEFTWSVWILINNLNTSNGSSTYKHIFSKGNSDLQENGLIYPNNAPGLYIAPNTNTLVVMMNTFDVINEEITIPNIPINKWVNVIIRCQNTTLDVYVNGTIARSINLMGLPKQNYGDVYVAMNGGFDGYISNLWYYNYALGTAAIQKLAESGPTTTMIGSTGLSDTFFDYLSLRWFFYGSGDSYNPAIQG
;
A
#
# COMPACT_ATOMS: atom_id res chain seq x y z
N MET A 1 32.68 -3.89 5.64
CA MET A 1 31.47 -4.16 6.46
C MET A 1 30.16 -3.47 5.97
N ALA A 2 30.17 -2.76 4.83
CA ALA A 2 29.00 -2.00 4.32
C ALA A 2 28.05 -2.80 3.42
N TYR A 3 28.31 -4.07 3.15
CA TYR A 3 27.49 -4.88 2.22
C TYR A 3 26.32 -5.64 2.86
N PHE A 4 26.19 -5.66 4.18
CA PHE A 4 25.21 -6.49 4.87
C PHE A 4 23.84 -5.84 5.10
N PHE A 5 23.70 -4.54 4.85
CA PHE A 5 22.44 -3.81 5.07
C PHE A 5 22.08 -2.94 3.87
N LYS A 6 22.07 -3.52 2.67
CA LYS A 6 21.44 -2.81 1.56
C LYS A 6 19.92 -2.81 1.83
N PRO A 7 19.29 -1.64 2.01
CA PRO A 7 17.86 -1.58 2.26
C PRO A 7 17.09 -2.17 1.08
N ASN A 8 15.96 -2.79 1.37
CA ASN A 8 15.09 -3.31 0.31
C ASN A 8 14.47 -2.13 -0.44
N GLU A 9 14.84 -1.93 -1.69
CA GLU A 9 14.34 -0.84 -2.54
C GLU A 9 12.89 -1.06 -2.98
N SER A 10 12.35 -2.26 -2.78
CA SER A 10 10.99 -2.64 -3.17
C SER A 10 10.31 -3.42 -2.05
N PRO A 11 10.00 -2.78 -0.91
CA PRO A 11 9.46 -3.45 0.25
C PRO A 11 8.02 -3.91 0.02
N LYS A 12 7.69 -5.08 0.54
CA LYS A 12 6.34 -5.57 0.70
C LYS A 12 5.85 -5.15 2.10
N LEU A 13 4.91 -4.21 2.15
CA LEU A 13 4.40 -3.67 3.41
C LEU A 13 3.40 -4.64 4.07
N ILE A 14 2.51 -5.23 3.27
CA ILE A 14 1.56 -6.25 3.73
C ILE A 14 1.86 -7.54 2.96
N SER A 15 2.15 -8.61 3.68
CA SER A 15 2.57 -9.90 3.13
C SER A 15 1.56 -11.01 3.45
N GLY A 16 0.29 -10.70 3.39
CA GLY A 16 -0.84 -11.58 3.67
C GLY A 16 -2.13 -10.80 3.54
N MET A 17 -3.19 -11.20 4.22
CA MET A 17 -4.48 -10.54 4.24
C MET A 17 -4.71 -9.84 5.57
N VAL A 18 -5.24 -8.63 5.53
CA VAL A 18 -5.64 -7.83 6.69
C VAL A 18 -7.08 -7.37 6.55
N ASP A 19 -7.74 -7.17 7.68
CA ASP A 19 -9.06 -6.55 7.74
C ASP A 19 -8.97 -5.07 7.34
N ALA A 20 -9.72 -4.67 6.32
CA ALA A 20 -9.67 -3.32 5.78
C ALA A 20 -10.42 -2.29 6.65
N THR A 21 -10.97 -2.68 7.80
CA THR A 21 -11.50 -1.76 8.82
C THR A 21 -10.46 -1.38 9.87
N GLN A 22 -9.33 -2.10 9.92
CA GLN A 22 -8.28 -1.92 10.92
C GLN A 22 -7.14 -1.06 10.37
N GLN A 23 -6.93 0.09 10.98
CA GLN A 23 -5.86 1.00 10.58
C GLN A 23 -4.48 0.39 10.85
N ILE A 24 -3.60 0.49 9.84
CA ILE A 24 -2.19 0.13 9.95
C ILE A 24 -1.36 1.34 9.52
N ILE A 25 -0.26 1.59 10.24
CA ILE A 25 0.69 2.66 9.94
C ILE A 25 2.07 2.04 9.78
N PHE A 26 2.74 2.37 8.67
CA PHE A 26 4.13 2.02 8.43
C PHE A 26 4.98 3.29 8.53
N PRO A 27 5.65 3.51 9.70
CA PRO A 27 6.53 4.66 9.89
C PRO A 27 7.66 4.65 8.86
N GLN A 28 8.00 5.84 8.36
CA GLN A 28 9.10 6.01 7.41
C GLN A 28 10.40 6.39 8.10
N ASP A 29 10.34 6.87 9.33
CA ASP A 29 11.54 7.06 10.15
C ASP A 29 12.12 5.69 10.53
N PRO A 30 13.34 5.35 10.07
CA PRO A 30 13.93 4.05 10.35
C PRO A 30 14.21 3.78 11.83
N SER A 31 14.16 4.81 12.68
CA SER A 31 14.26 4.67 14.15
C SER A 31 12.92 4.26 14.79
N GLY A 32 11.82 4.36 14.06
CA GLY A 32 10.49 4.01 14.54
C GLY A 32 10.28 2.51 14.64
N ASN A 33 9.50 2.08 15.63
CA ASN A 33 9.12 0.67 15.75
C ASN A 33 8.22 0.25 14.58
N GLY A 34 8.54 -0.86 13.91
CA GLY A 34 7.82 -1.35 12.74
C GLY A 34 8.03 -0.51 11.48
N ALA A 35 9.06 0.33 11.45
CA ALA A 35 9.35 1.19 10.29
C ALA A 35 9.67 0.38 9.03
N VAL A 36 9.05 0.76 7.93
CA VAL A 36 9.33 0.23 6.59
C VAL A 36 9.65 1.40 5.67
N THR A 37 10.93 1.73 5.54
CA THR A 37 11.37 2.87 4.75
C THR A 37 11.13 2.64 3.26
N ILE A 38 10.42 3.56 2.63
CA ILE A 38 10.16 3.62 1.20
C ILE A 38 11.17 4.55 0.54
N TYR A 39 12.05 3.98 -0.27
CA TYR A 39 13.03 4.76 -1.01
C TYR A 39 12.36 5.45 -2.20
N ARG A 40 12.68 6.72 -2.35
CA ARG A 40 12.25 7.47 -3.53
C ARG A 40 12.94 6.94 -4.78
N SER A 41 12.27 7.09 -5.93
CA SER A 41 12.90 6.90 -7.22
C SER A 41 14.15 7.77 -7.36
N VAL A 42 15.23 7.19 -7.84
CA VAL A 42 16.52 7.87 -7.96
C VAL A 42 16.93 7.92 -9.43
N ASN A 43 16.92 9.12 -10.00
CA ASN A 43 17.52 9.43 -11.32
C ASN A 43 17.27 8.36 -12.40
N ALA A 44 16.04 7.85 -12.49
CA ALA A 44 15.66 6.97 -13.58
C ALA A 44 15.78 7.72 -14.93
N THR A 45 16.14 7.01 -15.98
CA THR A 45 16.38 7.60 -17.32
C THR A 45 15.18 8.39 -17.85
N LYS A 46 13.97 8.02 -17.41
CA LYS A 46 12.71 8.66 -17.80
C LYS A 46 12.12 9.55 -16.71
N GLY A 47 12.89 9.95 -15.71
CA GLY A 47 12.45 10.81 -14.62
C GLY A 47 12.00 10.02 -13.38
N VAL A 48 11.00 10.56 -12.65
CA VAL A 48 10.45 9.92 -11.45
C VAL A 48 9.74 8.63 -11.82
N GLU A 49 10.09 7.53 -11.17
CA GLU A 49 9.46 6.23 -11.40
C GLU A 49 9.09 5.57 -10.06
N PHE A 50 7.90 5.02 -9.98
CA PHE A 50 7.48 4.13 -8.89
C PHE A 50 6.29 3.27 -9.30
N THR A 51 6.06 2.20 -8.55
CA THR A 51 4.86 1.37 -8.71
C THR A 51 4.37 0.93 -7.33
N TRP A 52 3.07 1.03 -7.12
CA TRP A 52 2.36 0.44 -6.00
C TRP A 52 1.45 -0.67 -6.49
N SER A 53 1.39 -1.78 -5.79
CA SER A 53 0.48 -2.89 -6.09
C SER A 53 -0.24 -3.30 -4.81
N VAL A 54 -1.54 -3.49 -4.90
CA VAL A 54 -2.37 -3.92 -3.78
C VAL A 54 -3.49 -4.82 -4.29
N TRP A 55 -3.89 -5.81 -3.50
CA TRP A 55 -5.11 -6.57 -3.68
C TRP A 55 -6.17 -6.09 -2.70
N ILE A 56 -7.39 -5.87 -3.18
CA ILE A 56 -8.53 -5.45 -2.39
C ILE A 56 -9.72 -6.38 -2.64
N LEU A 57 -10.50 -6.65 -1.60
CA LEU A 57 -11.79 -7.30 -1.66
C LEU A 57 -12.81 -6.39 -0.96
N ILE A 58 -13.74 -5.83 -1.69
CA ILE A 58 -14.82 -4.99 -1.16
C ILE A 58 -16.03 -5.90 -0.94
N ASN A 59 -16.45 -6.10 0.31
CA ASN A 59 -17.64 -6.90 0.62
C ASN A 59 -18.91 -6.09 0.40
N ASN A 60 -18.93 -4.86 0.90
CA ASN A 60 -20.10 -4.01 0.86
C ASN A 60 -19.69 -2.53 0.71
N LEU A 61 -20.47 -1.77 -0.06
CA LEU A 61 -20.31 -0.32 -0.19
C LEU A 61 -21.16 0.45 0.85
N ASN A 62 -22.22 -0.18 1.36
CA ASN A 62 -23.12 0.44 2.32
C ASN A 62 -22.50 0.35 3.71
N THR A 63 -21.97 1.43 4.20
CA THR A 63 -21.68 1.55 5.63
C THR A 63 -22.96 1.96 6.34
N SER A 64 -23.22 1.36 7.50
CA SER A 64 -24.41 1.55 8.36
C SER A 64 -24.70 3.01 8.75
N ASN A 65 -23.84 3.94 8.41
CA ASN A 65 -23.94 5.36 8.77
C ASN A 65 -24.18 6.31 7.57
N GLY A 66 -24.52 5.80 6.38
CA GLY A 66 -24.83 6.67 5.23
C GLY A 66 -23.69 7.68 4.91
N SER A 67 -22.46 7.32 5.22
CA SER A 67 -21.33 8.23 5.12
C SER A 67 -21.06 8.57 3.66
N SER A 68 -21.29 9.82 3.29
CA SER A 68 -20.94 10.39 1.98
C SER A 68 -19.44 10.69 1.86
N THR A 69 -18.60 9.98 2.61
CA THR A 69 -17.15 10.19 2.64
C THR A 69 -16.41 9.14 1.84
N TYR A 70 -15.25 9.51 1.31
CA TYR A 70 -14.31 8.59 0.71
C TYR A 70 -13.85 7.54 1.73
N LYS A 71 -13.72 6.30 1.28
CA LYS A 71 -13.17 5.20 2.10
C LYS A 71 -11.70 5.00 1.75
N HIS A 72 -10.87 5.07 2.77
CA HIS A 72 -9.43 5.01 2.60
C HIS A 72 -8.96 3.55 2.43
N ILE A 73 -8.18 3.28 1.38
CA ILE A 73 -7.50 2.01 1.17
C ILE A 73 -6.06 2.13 1.67
N PHE A 74 -5.24 2.93 1.01
CA PHE A 74 -3.91 3.29 1.49
C PHE A 74 -3.48 4.66 0.96
N SER A 75 -2.53 5.29 1.65
CA SER A 75 -1.88 6.52 1.18
C SER A 75 -0.45 6.62 1.69
N LYS A 76 0.36 7.38 0.97
CA LYS A 76 1.69 7.79 1.39
C LYS A 76 1.72 9.31 1.56
N GLY A 77 1.94 9.77 2.80
CA GLY A 77 1.94 11.20 3.07
C GLY A 77 1.73 11.54 4.54
N ASN A 78 0.86 12.51 4.81
CA ASN A 78 0.50 12.89 6.17
C ASN A 78 -0.80 12.22 6.63
N SER A 79 -1.16 12.44 7.89
CA SER A 79 -2.34 11.85 8.54
C SER A 79 -3.56 12.77 8.58
N ASP A 80 -3.47 13.96 7.97
CA ASP A 80 -4.53 14.98 8.08
C ASP A 80 -5.73 14.63 7.22
N LEU A 81 -6.72 14.02 7.84
CA LEU A 81 -7.95 13.59 7.19
C LEU A 81 -8.94 14.77 7.15
N GLN A 82 -9.48 15.04 5.96
CA GLN A 82 -10.52 16.03 5.75
C GLN A 82 -11.90 15.44 6.08
N GLU A 83 -12.91 16.31 6.27
CA GLU A 83 -14.30 15.90 6.54
C GLU A 83 -14.88 14.98 5.47
N ASN A 84 -14.44 15.12 4.21
CA ASN A 84 -14.85 14.27 3.11
C ASN A 84 -14.16 12.89 3.08
N GLY A 85 -13.21 12.63 4.00
CA GLY A 85 -12.47 11.36 4.07
C GLY A 85 -11.20 11.30 3.23
N LEU A 86 -10.82 12.36 2.53
CA LEU A 86 -9.54 12.45 1.83
C LEU A 86 -8.44 12.98 2.75
N ILE A 87 -7.23 12.50 2.55
CA ILE A 87 -6.04 13.08 3.17
C ILE A 87 -5.63 14.33 2.41
N TYR A 88 -5.14 15.33 3.12
CA TYR A 88 -4.67 16.59 2.56
C TYR A 88 -3.48 17.13 3.39
N PRO A 89 -2.47 17.77 2.79
CA PRO A 89 -2.29 17.99 1.35
C PRO A 89 -1.50 16.87 0.64
N ASN A 90 -0.98 15.88 1.34
CA ASN A 90 -0.01 14.96 0.79
C ASN A 90 -0.59 13.56 0.53
N ASN A 91 -0.89 13.28 -0.74
CA ASN A 91 -1.17 11.96 -1.29
C ASN A 91 -0.15 11.65 -2.39
N ALA A 92 0.79 10.72 -2.15
CA ALA A 92 1.81 10.40 -3.13
C ALA A 92 2.15 8.89 -3.21
N PRO A 93 1.19 8.05 -3.66
CA PRO A 93 -0.22 8.30 -3.97
C PRO A 93 -1.17 8.09 -2.77
N GLY A 94 -2.46 8.38 -2.98
CA GLY A 94 -3.57 7.89 -2.16
C GLY A 94 -4.55 7.08 -3.00
N LEU A 95 -5.06 5.96 -2.48
CA LEU A 95 -6.09 5.12 -3.11
C LEU A 95 -7.31 5.06 -2.20
N TYR A 96 -8.47 5.34 -2.77
CA TYR A 96 -9.75 5.46 -2.07
C TYR A 96 -10.87 4.79 -2.83
N ILE A 97 -11.99 4.53 -2.15
CA ILE A 97 -13.29 4.21 -2.75
C ILE A 97 -14.16 5.46 -2.64
N ALA A 98 -14.77 5.89 -3.75
CA ALA A 98 -15.65 7.05 -3.78
C ALA A 98 -16.94 6.80 -2.97
N PRO A 99 -17.56 7.86 -2.42
CA PRO A 99 -18.78 7.72 -1.65
C PRO A 99 -19.91 7.03 -2.43
N ASN A 100 -20.56 6.04 -1.81
CA ASN A 100 -21.76 5.35 -2.32
C ASN A 100 -21.64 4.76 -3.73
N THR A 101 -20.41 4.53 -4.22
CA THR A 101 -20.17 3.95 -5.55
C THR A 101 -19.07 2.90 -5.50
N ASN A 102 -19.04 2.01 -6.50
CA ASN A 102 -17.95 1.08 -6.72
C ASN A 102 -16.85 1.70 -7.62
N THR A 103 -16.52 2.96 -7.36
CA THR A 103 -15.49 3.70 -8.08
C THR A 103 -14.24 3.82 -7.23
N LEU A 104 -13.10 3.38 -7.74
CA LEU A 104 -11.82 3.69 -7.14
C LEU A 104 -11.37 5.08 -7.54
N VAL A 105 -10.69 5.73 -6.61
CA VAL A 105 -10.13 7.07 -6.80
C VAL A 105 -8.66 7.04 -6.40
N VAL A 106 -7.81 7.41 -7.34
CA VAL A 106 -6.38 7.62 -7.09
C VAL A 106 -6.15 9.12 -6.97
N MET A 107 -5.53 9.53 -5.87
CA MET A 107 -5.06 10.90 -5.66
C MET A 107 -3.55 10.94 -5.80
N MET A 108 -3.05 11.93 -6.55
CA MET A 108 -1.63 12.17 -6.69
C MET A 108 -1.29 13.65 -6.52
N ASN A 109 -0.44 13.91 -5.53
CA ASN A 109 0.06 15.27 -5.32
C ASN A 109 1.19 15.56 -6.32
N THR A 110 1.06 16.65 -7.06
CA THR A 110 2.08 17.16 -7.98
C THR A 110 2.59 18.53 -7.53
N PHE A 111 3.61 19.05 -8.21
CA PHE A 111 4.13 20.40 -7.92
C PHE A 111 3.14 21.50 -8.31
N ASP A 112 2.27 21.22 -9.28
CA ASP A 112 1.34 22.20 -9.83
C ASP A 112 -0.07 22.08 -9.25
N VAL A 113 -0.49 20.84 -8.89
CA VAL A 113 -1.84 20.56 -8.36
C VAL A 113 -1.74 19.68 -7.12
N ILE A 114 -2.44 20.09 -6.06
CA ILE A 114 -2.64 19.25 -4.88
C ILE A 114 -3.80 18.31 -5.18
N ASN A 115 -3.59 16.99 -5.03
CA ASN A 115 -4.60 15.96 -5.26
C ASN A 115 -5.18 15.96 -6.68
N GLU A 116 -4.34 15.71 -7.68
CA GLU A 116 -4.84 15.31 -9.00
C GLU A 116 -5.60 14.00 -8.87
N GLU A 117 -6.84 13.99 -9.36
CA GLU A 117 -7.79 12.88 -9.19
C GLU A 117 -7.91 12.03 -10.45
N ILE A 118 -7.89 10.71 -10.26
CA ILE A 118 -8.13 9.72 -11.31
C ILE A 118 -9.19 8.76 -10.83
N THR A 119 -10.29 8.65 -11.57
CA THR A 119 -11.41 7.78 -11.24
C THR A 119 -11.44 6.54 -12.11
N ILE A 120 -11.70 5.38 -11.47
CA ILE A 120 -11.85 4.09 -12.14
C ILE A 120 -13.21 3.51 -11.70
N PRO A 121 -14.26 3.64 -12.51
CA PRO A 121 -15.59 3.15 -12.17
C PRO A 121 -15.73 1.65 -12.34
N ASN A 122 -16.82 1.10 -11.80
CA ASN A 122 -17.26 -0.28 -12.00
C ASN A 122 -16.30 -1.35 -11.47
N ILE A 123 -15.71 -1.11 -10.29
CA ILE A 123 -14.89 -2.12 -9.63
C ILE A 123 -15.80 -3.25 -9.11
N PRO A 124 -15.43 -4.52 -9.36
CA PRO A 124 -16.21 -5.65 -8.85
C PRO A 124 -16.29 -5.67 -7.32
N ILE A 125 -17.46 -5.98 -6.79
CA ILE A 125 -17.73 -6.22 -5.37
C ILE A 125 -17.75 -7.72 -5.11
N ASN A 126 -17.37 -8.16 -3.90
CA ASN A 126 -17.23 -9.56 -3.49
C ASN A 126 -16.27 -10.38 -4.36
N LYS A 127 -15.30 -9.71 -4.96
CA LYS A 127 -14.21 -10.34 -5.72
C LYS A 127 -12.89 -9.65 -5.41
N TRP A 128 -11.83 -10.43 -5.36
CA TRP A 128 -10.49 -9.88 -5.29
C TRP A 128 -10.14 -9.12 -6.55
N VAL A 129 -9.62 -7.92 -6.36
CA VAL A 129 -9.18 -7.03 -7.44
C VAL A 129 -7.75 -6.60 -7.17
N ASN A 130 -6.87 -6.81 -8.13
CA ASN A 130 -5.53 -6.24 -8.11
C ASN A 130 -5.58 -4.82 -8.66
N VAL A 131 -5.04 -3.87 -7.92
CA VAL A 131 -4.88 -2.49 -8.34
C VAL A 131 -3.40 -2.14 -8.36
N ILE A 132 -2.89 -1.67 -9.49
CA ILE A 132 -1.52 -1.23 -9.62
C ILE A 132 -1.51 0.23 -10.08
N ILE A 133 -0.81 1.07 -9.32
CA ILE A 133 -0.57 2.48 -9.63
C ILE A 133 0.89 2.59 -10.05
N ARG A 134 1.13 2.87 -11.32
CA ARG A 134 2.46 2.99 -11.92
C ARG A 134 2.69 4.40 -12.38
N CYS A 135 3.78 4.99 -11.92
CA CYS A 135 4.20 6.32 -12.36
C CYS A 135 5.50 6.23 -13.16
N GLN A 136 5.55 6.94 -14.27
CA GLN A 136 6.77 7.15 -15.04
C GLN A 136 6.80 8.61 -15.52
N ASN A 137 7.66 9.40 -14.88
CA ASN A 137 7.71 10.84 -15.02
C ASN A 137 6.35 11.49 -14.71
N THR A 138 5.67 12.10 -15.65
CA THR A 138 4.33 12.69 -15.52
C THR A 138 3.21 11.73 -15.92
N THR A 139 3.53 10.57 -16.48
CA THR A 139 2.51 9.58 -16.85
C THR A 139 2.15 8.74 -15.64
N LEU A 140 0.87 8.73 -15.28
CA LEU A 140 0.32 7.89 -14.22
C LEU A 140 -0.66 6.89 -14.82
N ASP A 141 -0.32 5.62 -14.71
CA ASP A 141 -1.10 4.50 -15.20
C ASP A 141 -1.74 3.77 -14.01
N VAL A 142 -3.02 3.43 -14.12
CA VAL A 142 -3.71 2.57 -13.18
C VAL A 142 -4.15 1.30 -13.89
N TYR A 143 -3.71 0.17 -13.37
CA TYR A 143 -4.08 -1.16 -13.87
C TYR A 143 -5.06 -1.80 -12.89
N VAL A 144 -6.02 -2.53 -13.45
CA VAL A 144 -6.95 -3.38 -12.71
C VAL A 144 -6.83 -4.79 -13.26
N ASN A 145 -6.49 -5.74 -12.39
CA ASN A 145 -6.28 -7.15 -12.76
C ASN A 145 -5.31 -7.31 -13.95
N GLY A 146 -4.21 -6.55 -13.95
CA GLY A 146 -3.19 -6.59 -14.99
C GLY A 146 -3.52 -5.83 -16.27
N THR A 147 -4.74 -5.32 -16.43
CA THR A 147 -5.16 -4.54 -17.60
C THR A 147 -5.17 -3.06 -17.27
N ILE A 148 -4.68 -2.22 -18.20
CA ILE A 148 -4.68 -0.78 -18.02
C ILE A 148 -6.14 -0.27 -18.02
N ALA A 149 -6.54 0.33 -16.90
CA ALA A 149 -7.87 0.92 -16.72
C ALA A 149 -7.88 2.42 -17.06
N ARG A 150 -6.80 3.12 -16.68
CA ARG A 150 -6.62 4.54 -16.95
C ARG A 150 -5.14 4.85 -17.15
N SER A 151 -4.87 5.77 -18.07
CA SER A 151 -3.54 6.38 -18.26
C SER A 151 -3.75 7.88 -18.45
N ILE A 152 -3.08 8.69 -17.65
CA ILE A 152 -3.16 10.15 -17.74
C ILE A 152 -1.77 10.76 -17.70
N ASN A 153 -1.64 11.94 -18.28
CA ASN A 153 -0.51 12.81 -18.01
C ASN A 153 -0.91 13.77 -16.90
N LEU A 154 -0.19 13.69 -15.77
CA LEU A 154 -0.33 14.62 -14.67
C LEU A 154 0.01 16.04 -15.12
N MET A 155 -0.63 17.03 -14.53
CA MET A 155 -0.38 18.45 -14.85
C MET A 155 1.01 18.90 -14.42
N GLY A 156 1.58 18.24 -13.40
CA GLY A 156 2.92 18.52 -12.91
C GLY A 156 3.69 17.25 -12.52
N LEU A 157 4.96 17.42 -12.15
CA LEU A 157 5.76 16.31 -11.63
C LEU A 157 5.21 15.82 -10.28
N PRO A 158 5.08 14.50 -10.08
CA PRO A 158 4.66 13.93 -8.82
C PRO A 158 5.57 14.35 -7.66
N LYS A 159 4.98 14.76 -6.56
CA LYS A 159 5.71 15.01 -5.32
C LYS A 159 5.97 13.70 -4.60
N GLN A 160 7.24 13.40 -4.36
CA GLN A 160 7.65 12.36 -3.43
C GLN A 160 7.81 12.99 -2.04
N ASN A 161 7.21 12.39 -1.02
CA ASN A 161 7.28 12.89 0.35
C ASN A 161 7.94 11.87 1.29
N TYR A 162 8.25 12.30 2.51
CA TYR A 162 8.83 11.47 3.56
C TYR A 162 7.78 11.01 4.61
N GLY A 163 6.51 11.30 4.36
CA GLY A 163 5.42 10.91 5.25
C GLY A 163 5.24 9.40 5.34
N ASP A 164 4.51 8.94 6.33
CA ASP A 164 4.25 7.54 6.58
C ASP A 164 3.33 6.92 5.51
N VAL A 165 3.27 5.59 5.50
CA VAL A 165 2.24 4.88 4.74
C VAL A 165 1.12 4.50 5.70
N TYR A 166 -0.07 4.94 5.35
CA TYR A 166 -1.29 4.68 6.09
C TYR A 166 -2.15 3.70 5.31
N VAL A 167 -2.78 2.76 6.00
CA VAL A 167 -3.71 1.78 5.45
C VAL A 167 -4.98 1.80 6.27
N ALA A 168 -6.14 1.75 5.62
CA ALA A 168 -7.46 1.67 6.25
C ALA A 168 -7.73 2.74 7.33
N MET A 169 -7.34 3.98 7.08
CA MET A 169 -7.62 5.10 8.01
C MET A 169 -9.12 5.32 8.16
N ASN A 170 -9.50 5.86 9.33
CA ASN A 170 -10.88 6.22 9.65
C ASN A 170 -11.88 5.06 9.44
N GLY A 171 -11.48 3.85 9.82
CA GLY A 171 -12.29 2.65 9.66
C GLY A 171 -12.32 2.09 8.23
N GLY A 172 -11.50 2.62 7.32
CA GLY A 172 -11.30 2.09 5.97
C GLY A 172 -12.59 1.74 5.25
N PHE A 173 -12.76 0.45 4.88
CA PHE A 173 -13.94 -0.06 4.18
C PHE A 173 -14.26 -1.50 4.65
N ASP A 174 -15.50 -1.93 4.40
CA ASP A 174 -15.93 -3.31 4.65
C ASP A 174 -15.30 -4.25 3.62
N GLY A 175 -14.28 -5.00 4.05
CA GLY A 175 -13.53 -5.88 3.16
C GLY A 175 -12.15 -6.25 3.67
N TYR A 176 -11.27 -6.58 2.74
CA TYR A 176 -9.90 -7.01 3.02
C TYR A 176 -8.90 -6.36 2.09
N ILE A 177 -7.67 -6.18 2.59
CA ILE A 177 -6.50 -5.75 1.82
C ILE A 177 -5.48 -6.88 1.88
N SER A 178 -4.82 -7.15 0.76
CA SER A 178 -3.77 -8.16 0.69
C SER A 178 -2.60 -7.68 -0.17
N ASN A 179 -1.40 -8.12 0.21
CA ASN A 179 -0.21 -7.95 -0.61
C ASN A 179 0.04 -6.50 -1.06
N LEU A 180 0.14 -5.55 -0.11
CA LEU A 180 0.55 -4.18 -0.43
C LEU A 180 2.06 -4.12 -0.69
N TRP A 181 2.45 -3.75 -1.90
CA TRP A 181 3.82 -3.75 -2.38
C TRP A 181 4.20 -2.42 -3.02
N TYR A 182 5.41 -1.96 -2.74
CA TYR A 182 6.03 -0.81 -3.39
C TYR A 182 7.23 -1.23 -4.21
N TYR A 183 7.45 -0.54 -5.31
CA TYR A 183 8.64 -0.64 -6.17
C TYR A 183 9.12 0.78 -6.46
N ASN A 184 10.41 1.05 -6.29
CA ASN A 184 11.01 2.36 -6.56
C ASN A 184 11.28 2.60 -8.06
N TYR A 185 10.67 1.83 -8.93
CA TYR A 185 10.75 1.93 -10.39
C TYR A 185 9.40 1.60 -11.03
N ALA A 186 9.26 2.01 -12.30
CA ALA A 186 8.07 1.68 -13.10
C ALA A 186 8.15 0.23 -13.59
N LEU A 187 7.22 -0.62 -13.12
CA LEU A 187 7.14 -2.01 -13.56
C LEU A 187 6.82 -2.12 -15.06
N GLY A 188 7.49 -3.03 -15.74
CA GLY A 188 7.13 -3.40 -17.11
C GLY A 188 5.87 -4.25 -17.17
N THR A 189 5.23 -4.30 -18.34
CA THR A 189 3.96 -5.02 -18.57
C THR A 189 4.00 -6.48 -18.13
N ALA A 190 5.09 -7.21 -18.42
CA ALA A 190 5.22 -8.60 -18.00
C ALA A 190 5.23 -8.79 -16.48
N ALA A 191 5.86 -7.88 -15.73
CA ALA A 191 5.86 -7.92 -14.28
C ALA A 191 4.47 -7.58 -13.71
N ILE A 192 3.76 -6.63 -14.31
CA ILE A 192 2.38 -6.29 -13.96
C ILE A 192 1.45 -7.49 -14.15
N GLN A 193 1.54 -8.17 -15.28
CA GLN A 193 0.77 -9.38 -15.55
C GLN A 193 1.07 -10.48 -14.52
N LYS A 194 2.35 -10.72 -14.22
CA LYS A 194 2.76 -11.70 -13.22
C LYS A 194 2.22 -11.38 -11.82
N LEU A 195 2.16 -10.12 -11.41
CA LEU A 195 1.56 -9.71 -10.14
C LEU A 195 0.05 -9.99 -10.13
N ALA A 196 -0.65 -9.69 -11.21
CA ALA A 196 -2.08 -9.97 -11.33
C ALA A 196 -2.37 -11.48 -11.35
N GLU A 197 -1.54 -12.28 -12.00
CA GLU A 197 -1.66 -13.74 -12.05
C GLU A 197 -1.33 -14.43 -10.73
N SER A 198 -0.46 -13.84 -9.91
CA SER A 198 -0.06 -14.43 -8.62
C SER A 198 -1.20 -14.52 -7.60
N GLY A 199 -2.23 -13.71 -7.79
CA GLY A 199 -3.39 -13.67 -6.89
C GLY A 199 -3.11 -13.03 -5.53
N PRO A 200 -4.16 -12.84 -4.71
CA PRO A 200 -4.04 -12.39 -3.33
C PRO A 200 -3.56 -13.51 -2.43
N THR A 201 -2.91 -13.17 -1.34
CA THR A 201 -2.71 -14.08 -0.21
C THR A 201 -3.93 -13.97 0.70
N THR A 202 -4.60 -15.07 0.97
CA THR A 202 -5.85 -15.10 1.76
C THR A 202 -5.63 -15.54 3.22
N THR A 203 -4.38 -15.72 3.63
CA THR A 203 -4.03 -16.00 5.02
C THR A 203 -4.05 -14.69 5.81
N MET A 204 -4.87 -14.64 6.86
CA MET A 204 -4.94 -13.48 7.75
C MET A 204 -3.64 -13.29 8.51
N ILE A 205 -3.18 -12.06 8.55
CA ILE A 205 -2.09 -11.64 9.42
C ILE A 205 -2.72 -11.17 10.72
N GLY A 206 -2.37 -11.81 11.84
CA GLY A 206 -2.77 -11.33 13.17
C GLY A 206 -2.12 -9.99 13.48
N SER A 207 -2.69 -9.22 14.42
CA SER A 207 -2.10 -7.96 14.89
C SER A 207 -0.67 -8.09 15.44
N THR A 208 -0.30 -9.29 15.84
CA THR A 208 1.06 -9.70 16.25
C THR A 208 1.93 -10.12 15.07
N GLY A 209 1.35 -10.55 13.94
CA GLY A 209 2.10 -11.11 12.82
C GLY A 209 2.85 -10.08 11.97
N LEU A 210 2.46 -8.81 11.99
CA LEU A 210 3.22 -7.74 11.33
C LEU A 210 4.51 -7.42 12.08
N SER A 211 4.55 -7.61 13.41
CA SER A 211 5.74 -7.42 14.23
C SER A 211 6.63 -8.67 14.26
N ASP A 212 6.05 -9.87 14.25
CA ASP A 212 6.81 -11.12 14.40
C ASP A 212 7.63 -11.49 13.16
N THR A 213 7.15 -11.24 11.95
CA THR A 213 7.91 -11.54 10.72
C THR A 213 9.11 -10.64 10.48
N PHE A 214 9.10 -9.41 11.02
CA PHE A 214 10.24 -8.50 10.91
C PHE A 214 11.25 -8.65 12.04
N PHE A 215 10.79 -9.05 13.24
CA PHE A 215 11.66 -9.15 14.42
C PHE A 215 12.35 -10.49 14.57
N ASP A 216 11.82 -11.58 14.04
CA ASP A 216 12.48 -12.90 14.12
C ASP A 216 13.86 -12.90 13.44
N TYR A 217 14.03 -12.15 12.37
CA TYR A 217 15.29 -12.06 11.63
C TYR A 217 16.36 -11.21 12.33
N LEU A 218 15.98 -10.30 13.20
CA LEU A 218 16.87 -9.39 13.94
C LEU A 218 16.82 -9.61 15.47
N SER A 219 16.02 -10.57 15.94
CA SER A 219 15.94 -10.85 17.36
C SER A 219 17.18 -11.60 17.83
N LEU A 220 17.66 -11.28 19.04
CA LEU A 220 18.69 -12.06 19.72
C LEU A 220 18.30 -13.54 19.81
N ARG A 221 17.02 -13.86 19.81
CA ARG A 221 16.45 -15.21 19.80
C ARG A 221 16.81 -15.96 18.51
N TRP A 222 16.70 -15.34 17.33
CA TRP A 222 17.14 -15.94 16.07
C TRP A 222 18.65 -16.20 16.06
N PHE A 223 19.42 -15.26 16.62
CA PHE A 223 20.87 -15.36 16.68
C PHE A 223 21.35 -16.54 17.54
N PHE A 224 20.64 -16.85 18.63
CA PHE A 224 21.03 -17.91 19.55
C PHE A 224 20.36 -19.28 19.31
N TYR A 225 19.18 -19.33 18.67
CA TYR A 225 18.37 -20.56 18.57
C TYR A 225 18.07 -21.02 17.14
N GLY A 226 18.42 -20.25 16.11
CA GLY A 226 18.13 -20.61 14.71
C GLY A 226 16.63 -20.66 14.38
N SER A 227 16.31 -20.91 13.11
CA SER A 227 14.92 -20.93 12.60
C SER A 227 14.20 -22.27 12.78
N GLY A 228 14.54 -23.07 13.78
CA GLY A 228 14.07 -24.46 13.83
C GLY A 228 13.47 -24.99 15.13
N ASP A 229 13.67 -24.33 16.26
CA ASP A 229 13.18 -24.88 17.53
C ASP A 229 11.96 -24.10 18.04
N SER A 230 10.80 -24.77 17.94
CA SER A 230 9.60 -24.35 18.66
C SER A 230 9.86 -24.43 20.17
N TYR A 231 10.02 -23.28 20.82
CA TYR A 231 10.06 -23.19 22.28
C TYR A 231 8.72 -23.67 22.86
N ASN A 232 8.76 -24.80 23.53
CA ASN A 232 7.63 -25.29 24.32
C ASN A 232 7.84 -24.86 25.78
N PRO A 233 7.08 -23.88 26.32
CA PRO A 233 7.24 -23.42 27.71
C PRO A 233 6.71 -24.41 28.77
N ALA A 234 6.22 -25.58 28.37
CA ALA A 234 5.63 -26.57 29.28
C ALA A 234 6.64 -27.56 29.94
N ILE A 235 7.95 -27.37 29.70
CA ILE A 235 8.99 -28.24 30.31
C ILE A 235 9.91 -27.40 31.18
N GLN A 236 9.39 -26.81 32.24
CA GLN A 236 10.13 -26.44 33.45
C GLN A 236 9.15 -26.59 34.62
N GLY A 237 9.02 -27.82 35.10
CA GLY A 237 8.53 -28.16 36.38
C GLY A 237 9.67 -28.67 37.23
#